data_3f6a1aa7932f268e09d2c5d953fdd11c
#
_entry.id   3f6a1aa7932f268e09d2c5d953fdd11c
#
_cell.length_a   1.000
_cell.length_b   1.000
_cell.length_c   1.000
_cell.angle_alpha   90.00
_cell.angle_beta   90.00
_cell.angle_gamma   90.00
#
_symmetry.space_group_name_H-M   'P 1'
#
loop_
_entity.id
_entity.type
_entity.pdbx_description
1 polymer ?
#
loop_
_entity_poly.entity_id
_entity_poly.type
_entity_poly.pdbx_seq_one_letter_code
_entity_poly.pdbx_strand_id
1 'polypeptide(L)'
;MNVLVINCGSSSLKYQLIDSDTEAVLAKGLCERIGIDGRLVYQKAGNDKEITEASMPTHKEAIQMVLEALTNEKTGAIKSLAEVNAIGHRIVHGGEKFASSAIITDEMIKAVEECNDLAPLHNPANLIGIRVCSELMPNVPQVGVFDTAFHQTMPAKAYLYGLPIEYYKNYKVRRYGFHGTSHSFVSKRAVEFLGLDKDNSKVIVCHLGNGSSISAGQNGKCVDTTMGLTPLEGVVMGTRSGSIDPAIVEYIAKKENLDLAGVMNVLNKKSGLQGMSGVSSDMRDLRVAAAEGNEDAKNAIEVLCYGIAKYVGGYVAAMNGVDAIVFTAGIGENVGMIREKVCSYLGFLGVTIDAKANEAMGEEVVISGADSKVKVAVIPTNEELAICRDTVALVK
;
A
#
# COMPACT_ATOMS: atom_id res chain seq x y z
N MET A 1 -15.81 20.29 1.53
CA MET A 1 -16.62 19.07 1.25
C MET A 1 -16.18 17.96 2.19
N ASN A 2 -17.14 17.23 2.80
CA ASN A 2 -16.81 16.06 3.61
C ASN A 2 -16.78 14.81 2.73
N VAL A 3 -15.64 14.17 2.65
CA VAL A 3 -15.41 12.94 1.87
C VAL A 3 -15.26 11.77 2.84
N LEU A 4 -16.07 10.75 2.68
CA LEU A 4 -15.93 9.48 3.40
C LEU A 4 -15.04 8.56 2.60
N VAL A 5 -13.85 8.26 3.11
CA VAL A 5 -12.91 7.32 2.51
C VAL A 5 -13.10 5.95 3.13
N ILE A 6 -13.28 4.93 2.29
CA ILE A 6 -13.55 3.55 2.70
C ILE A 6 -12.54 2.59 2.05
N ASN A 7 -12.00 1.71 2.87
CA ASN A 7 -11.14 0.61 2.45
C ASN A 7 -11.68 -0.71 3.05
N CYS A 8 -12.42 -1.47 2.24
CA CYS A 8 -12.98 -2.77 2.61
C CYS A 8 -11.97 -3.88 2.35
N GLY A 9 -11.53 -4.55 3.41
CA GLY A 9 -10.84 -5.84 3.35
C GLY A 9 -11.81 -7.01 3.51
N SER A 10 -11.30 -8.26 3.45
CA SER A 10 -12.13 -9.47 3.56
C SER A 10 -12.89 -9.61 4.90
N SER A 11 -12.28 -9.17 6.00
CA SER A 11 -12.85 -9.24 7.36
C SER A 11 -12.68 -7.94 8.15
N SER A 12 -12.38 -6.84 7.47
CA SER A 12 -12.17 -5.52 8.09
C SER A 12 -12.60 -4.40 7.17
N LEU A 13 -12.86 -3.23 7.75
CA LEU A 13 -13.19 -2.01 7.03
C LEU A 13 -12.52 -0.84 7.74
N LYS A 14 -11.57 -0.18 7.08
CA LYS A 14 -10.95 1.06 7.56
C LYS A 14 -11.66 2.26 6.91
N TYR A 15 -11.87 3.31 7.68
CA TYR A 15 -12.53 4.51 7.17
C TYR A 15 -11.96 5.80 7.76
N GLN A 16 -12.10 6.88 7.00
CA GLN A 16 -11.86 8.25 7.46
C GLN A 16 -12.90 9.18 6.85
N LEU A 17 -13.42 10.13 7.65
CA LEU A 17 -14.18 11.27 7.17
C LEU A 17 -13.24 12.47 7.14
N ILE A 18 -13.04 13.05 5.95
CA ILE A 18 -12.07 14.11 5.72
C ILE A 18 -12.80 15.35 5.18
N ASP A 19 -12.54 16.51 5.78
CA ASP A 19 -12.89 17.79 5.18
C ASP A 19 -11.87 18.11 4.07
N SER A 20 -12.31 18.10 2.83
CA SER A 20 -11.43 18.29 1.67
C SER A 20 -10.85 19.69 1.52
N ASP A 21 -11.46 20.70 2.13
CA ASP A 21 -11.02 22.09 1.98
C ASP A 21 -9.88 22.40 2.96
N THR A 22 -9.90 21.78 4.14
CA THR A 22 -8.85 21.90 5.17
C THR A 22 -7.92 20.69 5.23
N GLU A 23 -8.29 19.59 4.55
CA GLU A 23 -7.65 18.27 4.64
C GLU A 23 -7.63 17.68 6.06
N ALA A 24 -8.46 18.21 6.95
CA ALA A 24 -8.56 17.73 8.32
C ALA A 24 -9.37 16.43 8.40
N VAL A 25 -8.87 15.46 9.15
CA VAL A 25 -9.59 14.23 9.49
C VAL A 25 -10.62 14.57 10.57
N LEU A 26 -11.90 14.53 10.25
CA LEU A 26 -12.99 14.77 11.18
C LEU A 26 -13.27 13.57 12.10
N ALA A 27 -13.20 12.38 11.53
CA ALA A 27 -13.28 11.10 12.25
C ALA A 27 -12.55 10.01 11.49
N LYS A 28 -12.11 8.99 12.21
CA LYS A 28 -11.49 7.80 11.63
C LYS A 28 -11.79 6.57 12.46
N GLY A 29 -11.62 5.41 11.87
CA GLY A 29 -11.78 4.15 12.61
C GLY A 29 -11.62 2.91 11.77
N LEU A 30 -11.98 1.80 12.40
CA LEU A 30 -11.78 0.47 11.86
C LEU A 30 -12.89 -0.43 12.37
N CYS A 31 -13.53 -1.19 11.47
CA CYS A 31 -14.29 -2.37 11.84
C CYS A 31 -13.39 -3.59 11.65
N GLU A 32 -13.30 -4.43 12.65
CA GLU A 32 -12.50 -5.66 12.66
C GLU A 32 -13.38 -6.86 12.88
N ARG A 33 -12.89 -8.04 12.47
CA ARG A 33 -13.55 -9.33 12.73
C ARG A 33 -14.97 -9.41 12.14
N ILE A 34 -15.20 -8.75 10.99
CA ILE A 34 -16.46 -8.83 10.23
C ILE A 34 -16.69 -10.30 9.85
N GLY A 35 -17.90 -10.79 10.06
CA GLY A 35 -18.27 -12.18 9.85
C GLY A 35 -17.91 -13.13 11.00
N ILE A 36 -17.40 -12.62 12.12
CA ILE A 36 -17.05 -13.39 13.33
C ILE A 36 -17.86 -12.83 14.51
N ASP A 37 -17.29 -11.95 15.29
CA ASP A 37 -17.90 -11.36 16.49
C ASP A 37 -18.01 -9.82 16.41
N GLY A 38 -17.28 -9.19 15.49
CA GLY A 38 -17.36 -7.78 15.17
C GLY A 38 -16.82 -6.83 16.26
N ARG A 39 -16.08 -5.81 15.82
CA ARG A 39 -15.57 -4.74 16.69
C ARG A 39 -15.44 -3.46 15.90
N LEU A 40 -16.09 -2.39 16.36
CA LEU A 40 -15.92 -1.04 15.83
C LEU A 40 -14.97 -0.25 16.71
N VAL A 41 -13.94 0.32 16.10
CA VAL A 41 -13.12 1.38 16.68
C VAL A 41 -13.50 2.68 15.99
N TYR A 42 -13.93 3.68 16.76
CA TYR A 42 -14.28 5.01 16.28
C TYR A 42 -13.45 6.06 17.01
N GLN A 43 -13.01 7.08 16.30
CA GLN A 43 -12.30 8.22 16.88
C GLN A 43 -12.70 9.50 16.15
N LYS A 44 -13.41 10.39 16.84
CA LYS A 44 -13.61 11.77 16.40
C LYS A 44 -12.33 12.57 16.61
N ALA A 45 -12.04 13.54 15.76
CA ALA A 45 -10.90 14.43 15.92
C ALA A 45 -10.88 15.10 17.31
N GLY A 46 -9.73 15.04 17.97
CA GLY A 46 -9.55 15.61 19.31
C GLY A 46 -10.08 14.74 20.47
N ASN A 47 -10.70 13.61 20.20
CA ASN A 47 -11.25 12.70 21.21
C ASN A 47 -10.46 11.40 21.32
N ASP A 48 -10.63 10.71 22.46
CA ASP A 48 -10.13 9.34 22.62
C ASP A 48 -10.88 8.36 21.72
N LYS A 49 -10.28 7.19 21.53
CA LYS A 49 -10.89 6.09 20.79
C LYS A 49 -12.05 5.48 21.58
N GLU A 50 -13.18 5.33 20.94
CA GLU A 50 -14.32 4.56 21.42
C GLU A 50 -14.30 3.17 20.78
N ILE A 51 -14.49 2.13 21.59
CA ILE A 51 -14.50 0.73 21.13
C ILE A 51 -15.86 0.15 21.44
N THR A 52 -16.51 -0.41 20.44
CA THR A 52 -17.82 -1.07 20.56
C THR A 52 -17.71 -2.49 20.01
N GLU A 53 -17.90 -3.47 20.87
CA GLU A 53 -18.08 -4.88 20.47
C GLU A 53 -19.53 -5.06 20.02
N ALA A 54 -19.72 -5.45 18.77
CA ALA A 54 -21.05 -5.67 18.21
C ALA A 54 -20.99 -6.63 17.03
N SER A 55 -22.01 -7.45 16.89
CA SER A 55 -22.10 -8.40 15.79
C SER A 55 -22.14 -7.66 14.45
N MET A 56 -21.20 -8.02 13.57
CA MET A 56 -21.10 -7.54 12.19
C MET A 56 -21.08 -8.75 11.25
N PRO A 57 -22.22 -9.40 10.99
CA PRO A 57 -22.27 -10.58 10.14
C PRO A 57 -21.71 -10.33 8.73
N THR A 58 -21.90 -9.12 8.21
CA THR A 58 -21.42 -8.70 6.89
C THR A 58 -20.86 -7.27 6.92
N HIS A 59 -20.29 -6.83 5.81
CA HIS A 59 -19.85 -5.45 5.62
C HIS A 59 -21.02 -4.44 5.66
N LYS A 60 -22.26 -4.88 5.44
CA LYS A 60 -23.43 -4.00 5.52
C LYS A 60 -23.62 -3.49 6.94
N GLU A 61 -23.64 -4.38 7.92
CA GLU A 61 -23.75 -4.00 9.33
C GLU A 61 -22.53 -3.17 9.77
N ALA A 62 -21.34 -3.52 9.29
CA ALA A 62 -20.13 -2.74 9.59
C ALA A 62 -20.26 -1.29 9.09
N ILE A 63 -20.68 -1.08 7.84
CA ILE A 63 -20.87 0.27 7.27
C ILE A 63 -22.02 1.00 7.99
N GLN A 64 -23.12 0.33 8.30
CA GLN A 64 -24.22 0.93 9.07
C GLN A 64 -23.73 1.45 10.42
N MET A 65 -22.96 0.67 11.16
CA MET A 65 -22.39 1.10 12.44
C MET A 65 -21.41 2.26 12.30
N VAL A 66 -20.63 2.30 11.23
CA VAL A 66 -19.78 3.47 10.93
C VAL A 66 -20.63 4.71 10.72
N LEU A 67 -21.69 4.65 9.92
CA LEU A 67 -22.58 5.78 9.64
C LEU A 67 -23.33 6.25 10.90
N GLU A 68 -23.76 5.31 11.75
CA GLU A 68 -24.39 5.60 13.04
C GLU A 68 -23.39 6.29 13.99
N ALA A 69 -22.14 5.82 14.06
CA ALA A 69 -21.10 6.43 14.88
C ALA A 69 -20.76 7.86 14.40
N LEU A 70 -20.68 8.05 13.08
CA LEU A 70 -20.43 9.37 12.49
C LEU A 70 -21.53 10.40 12.79
N THR A 71 -22.78 9.96 12.92
CA THR A 71 -23.96 10.80 13.15
C THR A 71 -24.51 10.74 14.58
N ASN A 72 -23.81 10.09 15.50
CA ASN A 72 -24.25 9.99 16.89
C ASN A 72 -24.42 11.39 17.52
N GLU A 73 -25.53 11.63 18.21
CA GLU A 73 -25.86 12.95 18.77
C GLU A 73 -24.80 13.50 19.74
N LYS A 74 -24.08 12.62 20.44
CA LYS A 74 -23.08 13.01 21.48
C LYS A 74 -21.66 12.98 20.96
N THR A 75 -21.30 11.97 20.20
CA THR A 75 -19.92 11.66 19.82
C THR A 75 -19.66 11.78 18.32
N GLY A 76 -20.71 11.96 17.51
CA GLY A 76 -20.62 12.04 16.06
C GLY A 76 -19.82 13.24 15.54
N ALA A 77 -19.18 13.06 14.41
CA ALA A 77 -18.41 14.10 13.73
C ALA A 77 -19.30 15.02 12.86
N ILE A 78 -20.46 14.53 12.43
CA ILE A 78 -21.45 15.22 11.60
C ILE A 78 -22.84 15.07 12.21
N LYS A 79 -23.76 15.96 11.84
CA LYS A 79 -25.13 15.93 12.36
C LYS A 79 -26.06 15.00 11.60
N SER A 80 -25.79 14.79 10.32
CA SER A 80 -26.56 13.91 9.45
C SER A 80 -25.74 13.39 8.28
N LEU A 81 -26.17 12.30 7.66
CA LEU A 81 -25.53 11.75 6.45
C LEU A 81 -25.60 12.68 5.24
N ALA A 82 -26.48 13.68 5.24
CA ALA A 82 -26.53 14.72 4.20
C ALA A 82 -25.25 15.58 4.15
N GLU A 83 -24.43 15.55 5.21
CA GLU A 83 -23.14 16.24 5.24
C GLU A 83 -22.01 15.42 4.59
N VAL A 84 -22.23 14.15 4.24
CA VAL A 84 -21.30 13.37 3.41
C VAL A 84 -21.54 13.73 1.95
N ASN A 85 -20.57 14.41 1.34
CA ASN A 85 -20.72 14.96 0.00
C ASN A 85 -20.21 14.02 -1.10
N ALA A 86 -19.27 13.13 -0.79
CA ALA A 86 -18.73 12.12 -1.69
C ALA A 86 -18.14 10.96 -0.92
N ILE A 87 -17.96 9.80 -1.58
CA ILE A 87 -17.33 8.62 -1.02
C ILE A 87 -16.18 8.20 -1.94
N GLY A 88 -15.00 8.03 -1.37
CA GLY A 88 -13.83 7.45 -2.05
C GLY A 88 -13.59 6.01 -1.60
N HIS A 89 -13.51 5.08 -2.55
CA HIS A 89 -13.24 3.67 -2.27
C HIS A 89 -11.85 3.28 -2.75
N ARG A 90 -11.06 2.67 -1.89
CA ARG A 90 -9.87 1.93 -2.34
C ARG A 90 -10.31 0.65 -3.03
N ILE A 91 -9.80 0.43 -4.24
CA ILE A 91 -9.96 -0.80 -5.01
C ILE A 91 -8.58 -1.36 -5.31
N VAL A 92 -8.39 -2.64 -5.00
CA VAL A 92 -7.04 -3.23 -5.08
C VAL A 92 -6.61 -3.43 -6.52
N HIS A 93 -7.49 -3.89 -7.41
CA HIS A 93 -7.08 -4.23 -8.76
C HIS A 93 -8.05 -3.71 -9.83
N GLY A 94 -7.56 -2.86 -10.71
CA GLY A 94 -8.31 -2.30 -11.85
C GLY A 94 -7.96 -2.93 -13.21
N GLY A 95 -7.09 -3.94 -13.25
CA GLY A 95 -6.61 -4.54 -14.49
C GLY A 95 -5.90 -3.51 -15.37
N GLU A 96 -6.02 -3.69 -16.70
CA GLU A 96 -5.56 -2.72 -17.69
C GLU A 96 -6.60 -1.65 -18.03
N LYS A 97 -7.83 -1.78 -17.47
CA LYS A 97 -8.95 -0.89 -17.78
C LYS A 97 -8.89 0.45 -17.05
N PHE A 98 -8.25 0.48 -15.88
CA PHE A 98 -8.18 1.67 -15.04
C PHE A 98 -6.74 2.14 -14.85
N ALA A 99 -6.37 3.18 -15.58
CA ALA A 99 -5.09 3.89 -15.45
C ALA A 99 -5.20 5.16 -14.56
N SER A 100 -6.39 5.41 -14.01
CA SER A 100 -6.70 6.51 -13.10
C SER A 100 -7.91 6.17 -12.25
N SER A 101 -8.18 6.99 -11.23
CA SER A 101 -9.42 6.94 -10.45
C SER A 101 -10.64 7.20 -11.34
N ALA A 102 -11.79 6.62 -11.01
CA ALA A 102 -13.00 6.70 -11.82
C ALA A 102 -14.26 6.86 -10.96
N ILE A 103 -15.24 7.59 -11.48
CA ILE A 103 -16.60 7.64 -10.89
C ILE A 103 -17.22 6.25 -10.98
N ILE A 104 -17.84 5.80 -9.91
CA ILE A 104 -18.48 4.49 -9.84
C ILE A 104 -19.80 4.53 -10.62
N THR A 105 -19.85 3.69 -11.64
CA THR A 105 -21.03 3.40 -12.48
C THR A 105 -21.23 1.90 -12.57
N ASP A 106 -22.36 1.44 -13.11
CA ASP A 106 -22.58 0.00 -13.33
C ASP A 106 -21.55 -0.60 -14.28
N GLU A 107 -21.08 0.15 -15.28
CA GLU A 107 -20.03 -0.29 -16.20
C GLU A 107 -18.70 -0.43 -15.50
N MET A 108 -18.38 0.50 -14.58
CA MET A 108 -17.16 0.44 -13.79
C MET A 108 -17.21 -0.76 -12.84
N ILE A 109 -18.33 -1.01 -12.16
CA ILE A 109 -18.52 -2.18 -11.28
C ILE A 109 -18.29 -3.48 -12.06
N LYS A 110 -18.89 -3.63 -13.24
CA LYS A 110 -18.69 -4.81 -14.11
C LYS A 110 -17.22 -4.98 -14.51
N ALA A 111 -16.55 -3.88 -14.85
CA ALA A 111 -15.14 -3.93 -15.22
C ALA A 111 -14.23 -4.34 -14.04
N VAL A 112 -14.57 -3.97 -12.80
CA VAL A 112 -13.88 -4.44 -11.59
C VAL A 112 -14.20 -5.91 -11.31
N GLU A 113 -15.44 -6.35 -11.53
CA GLU A 113 -15.83 -7.76 -11.40
C GLU A 113 -15.00 -8.68 -12.32
N GLU A 114 -14.73 -8.25 -13.55
CA GLU A 114 -13.85 -8.98 -14.49
C GLU A 114 -12.41 -9.10 -13.99
N CYS A 115 -12.00 -8.28 -13.03
CA CYS A 115 -10.69 -8.34 -12.39
C CYS A 115 -10.68 -9.17 -11.09
N ASN A 116 -11.79 -9.79 -10.70
CA ASN A 116 -11.87 -10.56 -9.45
C ASN A 116 -10.86 -11.72 -9.41
N ASP A 117 -10.62 -12.38 -10.54
CA ASP A 117 -9.63 -13.47 -10.64
C ASP A 117 -8.19 -13.00 -10.39
N LEU A 118 -7.90 -11.72 -10.63
CA LEU A 118 -6.60 -11.10 -10.37
C LEU A 118 -6.42 -10.70 -8.89
N ALA A 119 -7.50 -10.46 -8.16
CA ALA A 119 -7.51 -10.09 -6.75
C ALA A 119 -8.67 -10.74 -5.97
N PRO A 120 -8.75 -12.09 -5.92
CA PRO A 120 -9.92 -12.80 -5.41
C PRO A 120 -10.20 -12.56 -3.92
N LEU A 121 -9.19 -12.18 -3.14
CA LEU A 121 -9.32 -11.88 -1.71
C LEU A 121 -9.71 -10.42 -1.41
N HIS A 122 -9.67 -9.53 -2.41
CA HIS A 122 -9.81 -8.09 -2.19
C HIS A 122 -10.95 -7.48 -3.00
N ASN A 123 -10.95 -7.64 -4.33
CA ASN A 123 -11.95 -7.00 -5.19
C ASN A 123 -13.40 -7.33 -4.81
N PRO A 124 -13.77 -8.59 -4.48
CA PRO A 124 -15.13 -8.88 -4.03
C PRO A 124 -15.55 -8.09 -2.78
N ALA A 125 -14.64 -7.94 -1.80
CA ALA A 125 -14.92 -7.14 -0.60
C ALA A 125 -15.03 -5.64 -0.92
N ASN A 126 -14.18 -5.11 -1.82
CA ASN A 126 -14.29 -3.73 -2.27
C ASN A 126 -15.64 -3.47 -2.95
N LEU A 127 -16.10 -4.37 -3.83
CA LEU A 127 -17.41 -4.26 -4.49
C LEU A 127 -18.59 -4.35 -3.53
N ILE A 128 -18.51 -5.16 -2.47
CA ILE A 128 -19.53 -5.20 -1.41
C ILE A 128 -19.62 -3.81 -0.75
N GLY A 129 -18.49 -3.22 -0.38
CA GLY A 129 -18.44 -1.88 0.21
C GLY A 129 -19.12 -0.83 -0.67
N ILE A 130 -18.81 -0.83 -1.97
CA ILE A 130 -19.42 0.07 -2.96
C ILE A 130 -20.95 -0.09 -3.01
N ARG A 131 -21.43 -1.32 -3.15
CA ARG A 131 -22.87 -1.63 -3.25
C ARG A 131 -23.63 -1.23 -1.99
N VAL A 132 -23.05 -1.53 -0.82
CA VAL A 132 -23.65 -1.12 0.46
C VAL A 132 -23.74 0.39 0.59
N CYS A 133 -22.69 1.12 0.21
CA CYS A 133 -22.74 2.59 0.21
C CYS A 133 -23.77 3.12 -0.79
N SER A 134 -23.92 2.51 -1.96
CA SER A 134 -24.97 2.88 -2.93
C SER A 134 -26.38 2.65 -2.38
N GLU A 135 -26.60 1.60 -1.59
CA GLU A 135 -27.87 1.31 -0.94
C GLU A 135 -28.18 2.31 0.18
N LEU A 136 -27.20 2.60 1.04
CA LEU A 136 -27.40 3.45 2.23
C LEU A 136 -27.36 4.96 1.92
N MET A 137 -26.64 5.34 0.87
CA MET A 137 -26.43 6.73 0.47
C MET A 137 -26.60 6.90 -1.06
N PRO A 138 -27.79 6.64 -1.63
CA PRO A 138 -27.99 6.52 -3.07
C PRO A 138 -27.72 7.80 -3.89
N ASN A 139 -27.74 8.97 -3.23
CA ASN A 139 -27.53 10.27 -3.88
C ASN A 139 -26.10 10.81 -3.69
N VAL A 140 -25.21 10.08 -3.02
CA VAL A 140 -23.85 10.51 -2.78
C VAL A 140 -22.95 9.94 -3.88
N PRO A 141 -22.25 10.80 -4.64
CA PRO A 141 -21.34 10.33 -5.68
C PRO A 141 -20.18 9.50 -5.08
N GLN A 142 -19.79 8.45 -5.77
CA GLN A 142 -18.75 7.53 -5.33
C GLN A 142 -17.64 7.43 -6.37
N VAL A 143 -16.39 7.30 -5.92
CA VAL A 143 -15.19 7.21 -6.74
C VAL A 143 -14.37 6.01 -6.33
N GLY A 144 -13.92 5.21 -7.30
CA GLY A 144 -12.96 4.13 -7.11
C GLY A 144 -11.54 4.60 -7.39
N VAL A 145 -10.64 4.35 -6.45
CA VAL A 145 -9.21 4.66 -6.54
C VAL A 145 -8.44 3.34 -6.51
N PHE A 146 -7.67 3.07 -7.57
CA PHE A 146 -7.07 1.77 -7.81
C PHE A 146 -5.61 1.71 -7.41
N ASP A 147 -5.23 0.72 -6.61
CA ASP A 147 -3.83 0.48 -6.23
C ASP A 147 -2.92 0.19 -7.42
N THR A 148 -3.48 -0.30 -8.53
CA THR A 148 -2.74 -0.61 -9.75
C THR A 148 -2.62 0.56 -10.73
N ALA A 149 -3.42 1.63 -10.57
CA ALA A 149 -3.54 2.68 -11.58
C ALA A 149 -2.24 3.43 -11.83
N PHE A 150 -1.50 3.81 -10.79
CA PHE A 150 -0.22 4.52 -10.90
C PHE A 150 0.80 3.76 -11.76
N HIS A 151 0.77 2.43 -11.72
CA HIS A 151 1.70 1.55 -12.41
C HIS A 151 1.32 1.27 -13.87
N GLN A 152 0.15 1.74 -14.36
CA GLN A 152 -0.29 1.52 -15.74
C GLN A 152 0.56 2.26 -16.78
N THR A 153 1.40 3.19 -16.36
CA THR A 153 2.35 3.90 -17.24
C THR A 153 3.63 3.10 -17.53
N MET A 154 3.82 1.93 -16.91
CA MET A 154 4.99 1.08 -17.18
C MET A 154 5.04 0.65 -18.65
N PRO A 155 6.23 0.70 -19.31
CA PRO A 155 6.41 0.21 -20.66
C PRO A 155 6.40 -1.33 -20.70
N ALA A 156 6.11 -1.90 -21.87
CA ALA A 156 6.01 -3.35 -22.07
C ALA A 156 7.23 -4.13 -21.57
N LYS A 157 8.43 -3.58 -21.75
CA LYS A 157 9.68 -4.17 -21.26
C LYS A 157 9.77 -4.34 -19.73
N ALA A 158 8.96 -3.58 -18.98
CA ALA A 158 8.90 -3.66 -17.52
C ALA A 158 7.74 -4.53 -17.02
N TYR A 159 6.61 -4.55 -17.74
CA TYR A 159 5.44 -5.31 -17.29
C TYR A 159 5.31 -6.72 -17.86
N LEU A 160 5.94 -7.06 -18.99
CA LEU A 160 5.88 -8.41 -19.55
C LEU A 160 6.81 -9.37 -18.82
N TYR A 161 6.29 -10.56 -18.54
CA TYR A 161 7.10 -11.67 -18.06
C TYR A 161 7.71 -12.46 -19.22
N GLY A 162 8.81 -13.15 -18.98
CA GLY A 162 9.45 -14.08 -19.93
C GLY A 162 8.68 -15.40 -20.09
N LEU A 163 7.38 -15.30 -20.29
CA LEU A 163 6.44 -16.41 -20.49
C LEU A 163 5.89 -16.38 -21.93
N PRO A 164 5.29 -17.49 -22.44
CA PRO A 164 4.57 -17.45 -23.71
C PRO A 164 3.60 -16.29 -23.76
N ILE A 165 3.68 -15.49 -24.83
CA ILE A 165 2.95 -14.22 -24.97
C ILE A 165 1.42 -14.41 -24.93
N GLU A 166 0.96 -15.63 -25.22
CA GLU A 166 -0.45 -16.01 -25.15
C GLU A 166 -1.02 -15.86 -23.72
N TYR A 167 -0.23 -16.04 -22.67
CA TYR A 167 -0.68 -15.83 -21.32
C TYR A 167 -0.99 -14.35 -21.03
N TYR A 168 -0.20 -13.44 -21.58
CA TYR A 168 -0.56 -12.03 -21.53
C TYR A 168 -1.80 -11.72 -22.37
N LYS A 169 -1.83 -12.17 -23.63
CA LYS A 169 -2.93 -11.86 -24.54
C LYS A 169 -4.28 -12.40 -24.06
N ASN A 170 -4.30 -13.64 -23.56
CA ASN A 170 -5.54 -14.34 -23.22
C ASN A 170 -5.95 -14.12 -21.75
N TYR A 171 -4.99 -14.07 -20.84
CA TYR A 171 -5.24 -14.06 -19.38
C TYR A 171 -4.73 -12.81 -18.68
N LYS A 172 -4.16 -11.85 -19.44
CA LYS A 172 -3.62 -10.60 -18.89
C LYS A 172 -2.52 -10.81 -17.86
N VAL A 173 -1.73 -11.90 -18.01
CA VAL A 173 -0.58 -12.19 -17.16
C VAL A 173 0.53 -11.20 -17.45
N ARG A 174 0.67 -10.23 -16.57
CA ARG A 174 1.70 -9.17 -16.61
C ARG A 174 1.96 -8.65 -15.19
N ARG A 175 3.01 -7.84 -15.03
CA ARG A 175 3.19 -7.04 -13.82
C ARG A 175 2.17 -5.92 -13.78
N TYR A 176 1.44 -5.80 -12.68
CA TYR A 176 0.54 -4.66 -12.40
C TYR A 176 1.11 -3.72 -11.36
N GLY A 177 1.70 -4.26 -10.28
CA GLY A 177 2.13 -3.48 -9.15
C GLY A 177 0.98 -3.08 -8.22
N PHE A 178 1.31 -2.79 -6.98
CA PHE A 178 0.35 -2.42 -5.93
C PHE A 178 0.92 -1.30 -5.07
N HIS A 179 0.17 -0.84 -4.06
CA HIS A 179 0.45 0.36 -3.29
C HIS A 179 0.54 1.63 -4.16
N GLY A 180 -0.10 1.61 -5.33
CA GLY A 180 0.01 2.68 -6.32
C GLY A 180 -0.46 4.03 -5.79
N THR A 181 -1.51 4.05 -4.95
CA THR A 181 -1.99 5.27 -4.27
C THR A 181 -0.88 5.88 -3.41
N SER A 182 -0.19 5.07 -2.61
CA SER A 182 0.95 5.51 -1.80
C SER A 182 2.13 5.95 -2.67
N HIS A 183 2.53 5.15 -3.66
CA HIS A 183 3.64 5.49 -4.56
C HIS A 183 3.39 6.79 -5.32
N SER A 184 2.18 7.00 -5.82
CA SER A 184 1.79 8.25 -6.48
C SER A 184 1.84 9.44 -5.54
N PHE A 185 1.25 9.31 -4.35
CA PHE A 185 1.24 10.36 -3.34
C PHE A 185 2.66 10.76 -2.93
N VAL A 186 3.47 9.79 -2.53
CA VAL A 186 4.83 10.03 -2.03
C VAL A 186 5.76 10.55 -3.13
N SER A 187 5.66 10.04 -4.37
CA SER A 187 6.52 10.53 -5.46
C SER A 187 6.20 11.97 -5.85
N LYS A 188 4.92 12.37 -5.88
CA LYS A 188 4.51 13.77 -6.10
C LYS A 188 5.02 14.67 -4.97
N ARG A 189 4.81 14.24 -3.72
CA ARG A 189 5.27 14.98 -2.56
C ARG A 189 6.80 15.13 -2.54
N ALA A 190 7.54 14.09 -2.94
CA ALA A 190 8.99 14.13 -3.03
C ALA A 190 9.49 15.20 -4.00
N VAL A 191 8.85 15.33 -5.16
CA VAL A 191 9.20 16.37 -6.15
C VAL A 191 9.03 17.76 -5.52
N GLU A 192 7.92 18.01 -4.86
CA GLU A 192 7.63 19.28 -4.19
C GLU A 192 8.59 19.54 -3.02
N PHE A 193 8.67 18.59 -2.09
CA PHE A 193 9.45 18.73 -0.84
C PHE A 193 10.95 18.89 -1.09
N LEU A 194 11.48 18.15 -2.07
CA LEU A 194 12.90 18.18 -2.40
C LEU A 194 13.25 19.26 -3.44
N GLY A 195 12.27 20.01 -3.96
CA GLY A 195 12.46 21.02 -4.99
C GLY A 195 13.03 20.44 -6.27
N LEU A 196 12.54 19.29 -6.71
CA LEU A 196 12.93 18.65 -7.96
C LEU A 196 12.12 19.23 -9.13
N ASP A 197 12.68 19.15 -10.33
CA ASP A 197 11.95 19.48 -11.55
C ASP A 197 10.92 18.37 -11.86
N LYS A 198 9.63 18.71 -11.88
CA LYS A 198 8.55 17.77 -12.16
C LYS A 198 8.63 17.10 -13.54
N ASP A 199 9.19 17.80 -14.51
CA ASP A 199 9.28 17.35 -15.90
C ASP A 199 10.64 16.67 -16.22
N ASN A 200 11.59 16.71 -15.25
CA ASN A 200 12.90 16.07 -15.38
C ASN A 200 13.37 15.52 -14.02
N SER A 201 12.65 14.55 -13.48
CA SER A 201 12.97 13.94 -12.19
C SER A 201 12.91 12.42 -12.23
N LYS A 202 13.75 11.78 -11.42
CA LYS A 202 13.83 10.33 -11.24
C LYS A 202 13.76 10.02 -9.75
N VAL A 203 12.65 9.48 -9.31
CA VAL A 203 12.36 9.22 -7.90
C VAL A 203 12.10 7.74 -7.67
N ILE A 204 12.79 7.14 -6.71
CA ILE A 204 12.52 5.79 -6.23
C ILE A 204 11.81 5.90 -4.89
N VAL A 205 10.64 5.26 -4.77
CA VAL A 205 9.86 5.20 -3.54
C VAL A 205 9.93 3.80 -2.96
N CYS A 206 10.46 3.68 -1.75
CA CYS A 206 10.51 2.47 -0.96
C CYS A 206 9.36 2.48 0.06
N HIS A 207 8.21 1.89 -0.31
CA HIS A 207 7.07 1.68 0.57
C HIS A 207 7.32 0.41 1.39
N LEU A 208 7.75 0.55 2.63
CA LEU A 208 8.18 -0.54 3.50
C LEU A 208 7.24 -0.64 4.70
N GLY A 209 6.32 -1.60 4.65
CA GLY A 209 5.40 -1.95 5.72
C GLY A 209 5.36 -3.46 5.95
N ASN A 210 4.26 -3.99 6.47
CA ASN A 210 4.05 -5.45 6.50
C ASN A 210 3.91 -6.01 5.07
N GLY A 211 3.25 -5.28 4.16
CA GLY A 211 3.45 -5.40 2.72
C GLY A 211 4.48 -4.35 2.29
N SER A 212 5.41 -4.72 1.41
CA SER A 212 6.47 -3.82 0.94
C SER A 212 6.59 -3.86 -0.57
N SER A 213 6.81 -2.69 -1.16
CA SER A 213 7.09 -2.56 -2.59
C SER A 213 7.98 -1.35 -2.87
N ILE A 214 8.70 -1.40 -3.98
CA ILE A 214 9.53 -0.30 -4.46
C ILE A 214 9.04 0.08 -5.85
N SER A 215 8.93 1.36 -6.13
CA SER A 215 8.62 1.86 -7.47
C SER A 215 9.69 2.82 -7.99
N ALA A 216 9.88 2.77 -9.29
CA ALA A 216 10.71 3.71 -10.04
C ALA A 216 9.78 4.68 -10.79
N GLY A 217 9.94 5.96 -10.52
CA GLY A 217 9.18 7.03 -11.15
C GLY A 217 10.07 7.96 -11.96
N GLN A 218 9.68 8.26 -13.19
CA GLN A 218 10.35 9.24 -14.03
C GLN A 218 9.33 10.27 -14.51
N ASN A 219 9.57 11.54 -14.21
CA ASN A 219 8.71 12.66 -14.62
C ASN A 219 7.26 12.45 -14.18
N GLY A 220 7.07 11.99 -12.93
CA GLY A 220 5.76 11.72 -12.34
C GLY A 220 5.05 10.45 -12.83
N LYS A 221 5.66 9.65 -13.70
CA LYS A 221 5.11 8.39 -14.22
C LYS A 221 5.88 7.19 -13.69
N CYS A 222 5.16 6.14 -13.31
CA CYS A 222 5.79 4.88 -12.94
C CYS A 222 6.41 4.21 -14.17
N VAL A 223 7.67 3.79 -14.06
CA VAL A 223 8.39 3.07 -15.14
C VAL A 223 8.70 1.63 -14.75
N ASP A 224 8.71 1.30 -13.45
CA ASP A 224 8.84 -0.07 -12.94
C ASP A 224 8.39 -0.16 -11.49
N THR A 225 8.06 -1.36 -11.01
CA THR A 225 7.72 -1.63 -9.62
C THR A 225 7.98 -3.09 -9.25
N THR A 226 8.16 -3.39 -7.96
CA THR A 226 8.56 -4.72 -7.50
C THR A 226 7.45 -5.74 -7.40
N MET A 227 6.23 -5.35 -7.00
CA MET A 227 5.10 -6.27 -6.98
C MET A 227 4.65 -6.60 -8.41
N GLY A 228 4.19 -7.82 -8.62
CA GLY A 228 3.95 -8.39 -9.94
C GLY A 228 2.49 -8.44 -10.35
N LEU A 229 2.09 -9.61 -10.86
CA LEU A 229 0.70 -9.98 -11.12
C LEU A 229 -0.12 -9.91 -9.82
N THR A 230 0.49 -10.31 -8.72
CA THR A 230 -0.06 -10.29 -7.36
C THR A 230 0.88 -9.53 -6.41
N PRO A 231 0.44 -9.18 -5.19
CA PRO A 231 1.31 -8.54 -4.20
C PRO A 231 2.34 -9.49 -3.55
N LEU A 232 2.65 -10.63 -4.15
CA LEU A 232 3.61 -11.60 -3.64
C LEU A 232 5.03 -11.35 -4.14
N GLU A 233 5.19 -11.04 -5.43
CA GLU A 233 6.50 -10.79 -6.05
C GLU A 233 7.17 -9.53 -5.47
N GLY A 234 8.48 -9.48 -5.50
CA GLY A 234 9.28 -8.32 -5.11
C GLY A 234 10.19 -8.57 -3.92
N VAL A 235 10.30 -7.58 -3.05
CA VAL A 235 11.09 -7.67 -1.82
C VAL A 235 10.45 -8.59 -0.80
N VAL A 236 11.25 -9.14 0.10
CA VAL A 236 10.76 -9.87 1.28
C VAL A 236 9.83 -8.94 2.09
N MET A 237 8.74 -9.48 2.63
CA MET A 237 7.73 -8.74 3.39
C MET A 237 7.54 -9.37 4.77
N GLY A 238 6.59 -8.90 5.54
CA GLY A 238 6.33 -9.46 6.88
C GLY A 238 6.09 -10.96 6.88
N THR A 239 5.18 -11.45 6.02
CA THR A 239 4.82 -12.89 5.91
C THR A 239 4.95 -13.45 4.51
N ARG A 240 5.20 -12.61 3.50
CA ARG A 240 5.33 -13.00 2.09
C ARG A 240 6.79 -13.17 1.71
N SER A 241 7.05 -14.19 0.91
CA SER A 241 8.42 -14.55 0.49
C SER A 241 9.11 -13.47 -0.37
N GLY A 242 8.35 -12.67 -1.11
CA GLY A 242 8.91 -11.93 -2.24
C GLY A 242 9.30 -12.87 -3.39
N SER A 243 10.19 -12.38 -4.26
CA SER A 243 10.65 -13.15 -5.43
C SER A 243 11.49 -14.36 -5.02
N ILE A 244 11.16 -15.51 -5.58
CA ILE A 244 11.90 -16.77 -5.40
C ILE A 244 12.15 -17.44 -6.77
N ASP A 245 13.01 -18.45 -6.81
CA ASP A 245 13.10 -19.36 -7.96
C ASP A 245 11.76 -20.14 -8.07
N PRO A 246 11.07 -20.08 -9.22
CA PRO A 246 9.80 -20.80 -9.41
C PRO A 246 9.88 -22.31 -9.16
N ALA A 247 11.03 -22.93 -9.37
CA ALA A 247 11.23 -24.37 -9.10
C ALA A 247 11.09 -24.73 -7.61
N ILE A 248 11.25 -23.75 -6.71
CA ILE A 248 11.03 -23.95 -5.27
C ILE A 248 9.59 -24.37 -4.99
N VAL A 249 8.61 -23.89 -5.77
CA VAL A 249 7.19 -24.25 -5.62
C VAL A 249 7.00 -25.76 -5.72
N GLU A 250 7.53 -26.37 -6.78
CA GLU A 250 7.46 -27.83 -6.97
C GLU A 250 8.28 -28.58 -5.90
N TYR A 251 9.46 -28.06 -5.57
CA TYR A 251 10.35 -28.70 -4.58
C TYR A 251 9.68 -28.78 -3.20
N ILE A 252 9.11 -27.68 -2.71
CA ILE A 252 8.40 -27.65 -1.41
C ILE A 252 7.14 -28.52 -1.47
N ALA A 253 6.35 -28.48 -2.55
CA ALA A 253 5.17 -29.32 -2.73
C ALA A 253 5.49 -30.80 -2.52
N LYS A 254 6.56 -31.27 -3.15
CA LYS A 254 7.03 -32.67 -3.02
C LYS A 254 7.55 -33.01 -1.62
N LYS A 255 8.35 -32.10 -1.01
CA LYS A 255 8.97 -32.33 0.30
C LYS A 255 7.96 -32.36 1.44
N GLU A 256 6.98 -31.46 1.40
CA GLU A 256 5.98 -31.26 2.45
C GLU A 256 4.64 -31.95 2.14
N ASN A 257 4.53 -32.66 1.01
CA ASN A 257 3.30 -33.26 0.51
C ASN A 257 2.13 -32.27 0.46
N LEU A 258 2.39 -31.06 -0.08
CA LEU A 258 1.41 -29.99 -0.25
C LEU A 258 0.90 -29.94 -1.68
N ASP A 259 -0.37 -29.56 -1.83
CA ASP A 259 -0.91 -29.11 -3.12
C ASP A 259 -0.45 -27.67 -3.45
N LEU A 260 -0.81 -27.20 -4.62
CA LEU A 260 -0.45 -25.84 -5.05
C LEU A 260 -0.98 -24.77 -4.08
N ALA A 261 -2.20 -24.92 -3.59
CA ALA A 261 -2.82 -23.99 -2.64
C ALA A 261 -2.05 -23.97 -1.31
N GLY A 262 -1.61 -25.14 -0.83
CA GLY A 262 -0.76 -25.28 0.35
C GLY A 262 0.57 -24.57 0.21
N VAL A 263 1.25 -24.71 -0.94
CA VAL A 263 2.51 -23.99 -1.19
C VAL A 263 2.27 -22.48 -1.29
N MET A 264 1.22 -22.05 -2.00
CA MET A 264 0.88 -20.62 -2.08
C MET A 264 0.54 -20.02 -0.71
N ASN A 265 -0.07 -20.81 0.20
CA ASN A 265 -0.27 -20.39 1.58
C ASN A 265 1.06 -20.23 2.34
N VAL A 266 2.03 -21.12 2.13
CA VAL A 266 3.39 -20.96 2.70
C VAL A 266 4.02 -19.66 2.22
N LEU A 267 4.01 -19.40 0.90
CA LEU A 267 4.64 -18.21 0.32
C LEU A 267 3.99 -16.90 0.76
N ASN A 268 2.67 -16.88 0.98
CA ASN A 268 1.93 -15.68 1.34
C ASN A 268 1.84 -15.41 2.85
N LYS A 269 1.77 -16.47 3.68
CA LYS A 269 1.41 -16.32 5.10
C LYS A 269 2.43 -16.89 6.10
N LYS A 270 3.37 -17.73 5.64
CA LYS A 270 4.32 -18.42 6.52
C LYS A 270 5.78 -18.14 6.16
N SER A 271 6.02 -17.22 5.23
CA SER A 271 7.33 -16.83 4.74
C SER A 271 7.73 -15.44 5.24
N GLY A 272 8.55 -14.75 4.49
CA GLY A 272 8.97 -13.38 4.80
C GLY A 272 9.78 -13.27 6.08
N LEU A 273 9.74 -12.11 6.70
CA LEU A 273 10.47 -11.85 7.94
C LEU A 273 10.07 -12.83 9.06
N GLN A 274 8.78 -13.13 9.17
CA GLN A 274 8.29 -14.10 10.15
C GLN A 274 8.82 -15.51 9.89
N GLY A 275 8.73 -15.98 8.66
CA GLY A 275 9.18 -17.33 8.31
C GLY A 275 10.70 -17.49 8.41
N MET A 276 11.45 -16.46 8.02
CA MET A 276 12.92 -16.47 8.09
C MET A 276 13.47 -16.38 9.50
N SER A 277 12.85 -15.57 10.35
CA SER A 277 13.30 -15.36 11.73
C SER A 277 12.78 -16.39 12.71
N GLY A 278 11.64 -17.01 12.42
CA GLY A 278 10.91 -17.82 13.39
C GLY A 278 10.34 -17.02 14.59
N VAL A 279 10.40 -15.68 14.56
CA VAL A 279 10.02 -14.82 15.68
C VAL A 279 8.70 -14.09 15.39
N SER A 280 8.72 -13.16 14.43
CA SER A 280 7.59 -12.25 14.18
C SER A 280 7.68 -11.63 12.78
N SER A 281 6.57 -11.12 12.28
CA SER A 281 6.54 -10.22 11.11
C SER A 281 6.80 -8.76 11.47
N ASP A 282 6.79 -8.43 12.77
CA ASP A 282 6.99 -7.07 13.26
C ASP A 282 8.49 -6.74 13.39
N MET A 283 8.92 -5.67 12.75
CA MET A 283 10.33 -5.24 12.77
C MET A 283 10.82 -4.88 14.18
N ARG A 284 9.91 -4.48 15.09
CA ARG A 284 10.27 -4.17 16.49
C ARG A 284 10.75 -5.43 17.21
N ASP A 285 10.00 -6.53 17.06
CA ASP A 285 10.33 -7.82 17.67
C ASP A 285 11.62 -8.39 17.06
N LEU A 286 11.78 -8.29 15.74
CA LEU A 286 12.99 -8.76 15.06
C LEU A 286 14.24 -8.03 15.55
N ARG A 287 14.16 -6.72 15.73
CA ARG A 287 15.28 -5.91 16.22
C ARG A 287 15.69 -6.30 17.64
N VAL A 288 14.73 -6.57 18.50
CA VAL A 288 14.99 -7.07 19.86
C VAL A 288 15.66 -8.43 19.80
N ALA A 289 15.08 -9.39 19.08
CA ALA A 289 15.63 -10.72 18.92
C ALA A 289 17.07 -10.71 18.32
N ALA A 290 17.30 -9.89 17.30
CA ALA A 290 18.61 -9.72 16.70
C ALA A 290 19.66 -9.15 17.69
N ALA A 291 19.26 -8.18 18.50
CA ALA A 291 20.13 -7.60 19.54
C ALA A 291 20.45 -8.61 20.67
N GLU A 292 19.53 -9.52 20.97
CA GLU A 292 19.72 -10.63 21.91
C GLU A 292 20.54 -11.81 21.33
N GLY A 293 20.98 -11.71 20.08
CA GLY A 293 21.86 -12.70 19.44
C GLY A 293 21.16 -13.72 18.55
N ASN A 294 19.87 -13.54 18.24
CA ASN A 294 19.17 -14.43 17.30
C ASN A 294 19.70 -14.22 15.87
N GLU A 295 20.45 -15.19 15.36
CA GLU A 295 21.07 -15.13 14.02
C GLU A 295 20.03 -15.15 12.88
N ASP A 296 18.92 -15.88 13.02
CA ASP A 296 17.87 -15.93 12.00
C ASP A 296 17.16 -14.57 11.88
N ALA A 297 16.94 -13.87 13.00
CA ALA A 297 16.40 -12.52 12.98
C ALA A 297 17.39 -11.53 12.32
N LYS A 298 18.69 -11.64 12.59
CA LYS A 298 19.72 -10.84 11.90
C LYS A 298 19.71 -11.10 10.41
N ASN A 299 19.71 -12.37 10.00
CA ASN A 299 19.69 -12.78 8.59
C ASN A 299 18.42 -12.28 7.88
N ALA A 300 17.25 -12.35 8.52
CA ALA A 300 16.00 -11.84 7.97
C ALA A 300 16.08 -10.33 7.67
N ILE A 301 16.64 -9.54 8.59
CA ILE A 301 16.87 -8.10 8.42
C ILE A 301 17.87 -7.84 7.28
N GLU A 302 18.96 -8.61 7.22
CA GLU A 302 19.97 -8.48 6.15
C GLU A 302 19.37 -8.77 4.77
N VAL A 303 18.62 -9.86 4.62
CA VAL A 303 17.99 -10.24 3.36
C VAL A 303 17.00 -9.18 2.91
N LEU A 304 16.22 -8.59 3.84
CA LEU A 304 15.33 -7.47 3.52
C LEU A 304 16.11 -6.28 2.97
N CYS A 305 17.12 -5.81 3.70
CA CYS A 305 17.89 -4.62 3.32
C CYS A 305 18.65 -4.81 2.01
N TYR A 306 19.30 -5.96 1.85
CA TYR A 306 20.01 -6.33 0.63
C TYR A 306 19.08 -6.42 -0.58
N GLY A 307 17.89 -7.03 -0.40
CA GLY A 307 16.87 -7.13 -1.43
C GLY A 307 16.37 -5.74 -1.88
N ILE A 308 16.10 -4.83 -0.92
CA ILE A 308 15.72 -3.44 -1.21
C ILE A 308 16.83 -2.75 -2.02
N ALA A 309 18.08 -2.83 -1.56
CA ALA A 309 19.22 -2.20 -2.23
C ALA A 309 19.41 -2.71 -3.67
N LYS A 310 19.21 -4.00 -3.92
CA LYS A 310 19.26 -4.60 -5.27
C LYS A 310 18.18 -4.03 -6.18
N TYR A 311 16.93 -3.89 -5.71
CA TYR A 311 15.86 -3.29 -6.52
C TYR A 311 16.13 -1.81 -6.78
N VAL A 312 16.56 -1.05 -5.77
CA VAL A 312 16.97 0.36 -5.95
C VAL A 312 18.06 0.46 -7.02
N GLY A 313 19.14 -0.35 -6.92
CA GLY A 313 20.21 -0.36 -7.91
C GLY A 313 19.73 -0.73 -9.32
N GLY A 314 18.85 -1.72 -9.44
CA GLY A 314 18.20 -2.09 -10.69
C GLY A 314 17.37 -0.95 -11.30
N TYR A 315 16.63 -0.23 -10.48
CA TYR A 315 15.82 0.91 -10.94
C TYR A 315 16.65 2.13 -11.30
N VAL A 316 17.78 2.35 -10.62
CA VAL A 316 18.76 3.36 -11.07
C VAL A 316 19.25 3.04 -12.48
N ALA A 317 19.56 1.77 -12.76
CA ALA A 317 19.94 1.35 -14.12
C ALA A 317 18.77 1.49 -15.11
N ALA A 318 17.55 1.10 -14.74
CA ALA A 318 16.36 1.18 -15.59
C ALA A 318 16.03 2.63 -16.01
N MET A 319 16.25 3.60 -15.12
CA MET A 319 16.03 5.04 -15.35
C MET A 319 17.28 5.78 -15.86
N ASN A 320 18.44 5.11 -15.91
CA ASN A 320 19.74 5.74 -16.17
C ASN A 320 20.02 6.92 -15.21
N GLY A 321 19.93 6.63 -13.91
CA GLY A 321 20.18 7.60 -12.84
C GLY A 321 19.02 7.70 -11.84
N VAL A 322 19.22 8.50 -10.79
CA VAL A 322 18.24 8.79 -9.73
C VAL A 322 18.53 10.14 -9.10
N ASP A 323 17.49 10.92 -8.82
CA ASP A 323 17.59 12.20 -8.12
C ASP A 323 17.25 12.05 -6.64
N ALA A 324 16.27 11.19 -6.32
CA ALA A 324 15.85 10.97 -4.95
C ALA A 324 15.43 9.53 -4.68
N ILE A 325 15.72 9.06 -3.45
CA ILE A 325 15.25 7.81 -2.86
C ILE A 325 14.42 8.18 -1.63
N VAL A 326 13.18 7.70 -1.56
CA VAL A 326 12.24 8.08 -0.51
C VAL A 326 11.75 6.84 0.23
N PHE A 327 11.81 6.89 1.55
CA PHE A 327 11.31 5.85 2.43
C PHE A 327 9.95 6.26 3.01
N THR A 328 9.01 5.33 2.99
CA THR A 328 7.64 5.55 3.47
C THR A 328 7.03 4.27 4.04
N ALA A 329 5.84 4.37 4.62
CA ALA A 329 5.13 3.32 5.35
C ALA A 329 5.84 2.90 6.65
N GLY A 330 5.20 2.01 7.41
CA GLY A 330 5.54 1.76 8.81
C GLY A 330 7.02 1.51 9.11
N ILE A 331 7.71 0.67 8.33
CA ILE A 331 9.14 0.39 8.49
C ILE A 331 9.95 1.55 7.91
N GLY A 332 9.60 2.02 6.71
CA GLY A 332 10.32 3.08 6.02
C GLY A 332 10.32 4.39 6.80
N GLU A 333 9.21 4.75 7.42
CA GLU A 333 9.03 5.98 8.19
C GLU A 333 9.68 5.92 9.57
N ASN A 334 9.69 4.75 10.23
CA ASN A 334 9.97 4.68 11.67
C ASN A 334 11.26 3.92 12.04
N VAL A 335 11.98 3.32 11.07
CA VAL A 335 13.13 2.46 11.39
C VAL A 335 14.40 2.96 10.71
N GLY A 336 15.10 3.92 11.34
CA GLY A 336 16.33 4.53 10.82
C GLY A 336 17.43 3.52 10.47
N MET A 337 17.57 2.45 11.27
CA MET A 337 18.55 1.38 11.02
C MET A 337 18.34 0.69 9.65
N ILE A 338 17.10 0.47 9.23
CA ILE A 338 16.80 -0.12 7.91
C ILE A 338 17.21 0.84 6.81
N ARG A 339 16.86 2.14 6.93
CA ARG A 339 17.23 3.17 5.96
C ARG A 339 18.73 3.31 5.81
N GLU A 340 19.45 3.38 6.94
CA GLU A 340 20.91 3.44 6.96
C GLU A 340 21.55 2.22 6.29
N LYS A 341 21.07 1.02 6.65
CA LYS A 341 21.58 -0.22 6.10
C LYS A 341 21.35 -0.35 4.60
N VAL A 342 20.16 -0.01 4.11
CA VAL A 342 19.88 0.04 2.67
C VAL A 342 20.79 1.05 1.97
N CYS A 343 20.93 2.25 2.51
CA CYS A 343 21.76 3.31 1.92
C CYS A 343 23.25 2.97 1.94
N SER A 344 23.72 2.16 2.90
CA SER A 344 25.12 1.71 2.95
C SER A 344 25.56 0.92 1.70
N TYR A 345 24.64 0.23 1.04
CA TYR A 345 24.89 -0.45 -0.25
C TYR A 345 24.95 0.50 -1.44
N LEU A 346 24.50 1.75 -1.29
CA LEU A 346 24.33 2.73 -2.38
C LEU A 346 25.45 3.77 -2.44
N GLY A 347 26.55 3.54 -1.73
CA GLY A 347 27.70 4.43 -1.72
C GLY A 347 28.31 4.70 -3.11
N PHE A 348 28.20 3.73 -4.04
CA PHE A 348 28.64 3.90 -5.42
C PHE A 348 27.85 4.98 -6.19
N LEU A 349 26.64 5.33 -5.73
CA LEU A 349 25.84 6.44 -6.25
C LEU A 349 26.21 7.78 -5.59
N GLY A 350 27.11 7.78 -4.61
CA GLY A 350 27.43 8.93 -3.79
C GLY A 350 26.35 9.25 -2.76
N VAL A 351 25.58 8.25 -2.34
CA VAL A 351 24.62 8.38 -1.23
C VAL A 351 25.38 8.44 0.09
N THR A 352 25.10 9.46 0.89
CA THR A 352 25.51 9.57 2.29
C THR A 352 24.30 9.90 3.16
N ILE A 353 24.32 9.50 4.43
CA ILE A 353 23.23 9.68 5.38
C ILE A 353 23.69 10.59 6.53
N ASP A 354 22.86 11.55 6.89
CA ASP A 354 22.98 12.30 8.14
C ASP A 354 22.37 11.45 9.27
N ALA A 355 23.25 10.96 10.15
CA ALA A 355 22.84 10.05 11.23
C ALA A 355 21.79 10.65 12.16
N LYS A 356 21.87 11.98 12.46
CA LYS A 356 20.92 12.67 13.32
C LYS A 356 19.57 12.86 12.65
N ALA A 357 19.56 13.30 11.40
CA ALA A 357 18.33 13.43 10.63
C ALA A 357 17.64 12.06 10.41
N ASN A 358 18.42 10.98 10.31
CA ASN A 358 17.90 9.63 10.15
C ASN A 358 17.25 9.04 11.43
N GLU A 359 17.33 9.70 12.58
CA GLU A 359 16.57 9.33 13.79
C GLU A 359 15.09 9.66 13.69
N ALA A 360 14.67 10.44 12.68
CA ALA A 360 13.28 10.82 12.45
C ALA A 360 12.32 9.62 12.38
N MET A 361 11.13 9.78 12.96
CA MET A 361 10.06 8.78 13.02
C MET A 361 8.74 9.43 12.64
N GLY A 362 8.16 9.00 11.50
CA GLY A 362 6.87 9.47 11.03
C GLY A 362 6.83 10.95 10.63
N GLU A 363 7.97 11.53 10.34
CA GLU A 363 8.12 12.94 9.97
C GLU A 363 8.63 13.09 8.54
N GLU A 364 8.23 14.17 7.88
CA GLU A 364 8.76 14.53 6.57
C GLU A 364 10.13 15.21 6.75
N VAL A 365 11.20 14.55 6.31
CA VAL A 365 12.57 15.02 6.54
C VAL A 365 13.55 14.52 5.48
N VAL A 366 14.51 15.37 5.11
CA VAL A 366 15.68 14.98 4.32
C VAL A 366 16.70 14.33 5.26
N ILE A 367 17.10 13.10 4.93
CA ILE A 367 18.06 12.31 5.72
C ILE A 367 19.40 12.09 5.03
N SER A 368 19.55 12.58 3.79
CA SER A 368 20.84 12.54 3.09
C SER A 368 21.82 13.54 3.70
N GLY A 369 23.11 13.16 3.77
CA GLY A 369 24.20 14.04 4.17
C GLY A 369 24.38 15.21 3.20
N ALA A 370 25.06 16.26 3.66
CA ALA A 370 25.28 17.48 2.86
C ALA A 370 26.09 17.24 1.58
N ASP A 371 26.91 16.21 1.56
CA ASP A 371 27.76 15.77 0.43
C ASP A 371 27.11 14.71 -0.46
N SER A 372 25.90 14.27 -0.11
CA SER A 372 25.18 13.25 -0.87
C SER A 372 24.82 13.74 -2.27
N LYS A 373 25.14 12.95 -3.29
CA LYS A 373 24.81 13.25 -4.69
C LYS A 373 23.35 12.94 -5.02
N VAL A 374 22.74 12.02 -4.28
CA VAL A 374 21.33 11.63 -4.40
C VAL A 374 20.61 12.09 -3.14
N LYS A 375 19.47 12.74 -3.27
CA LYS A 375 18.65 13.10 -2.12
C LYS A 375 18.00 11.86 -1.52
N VAL A 376 18.05 11.74 -0.21
CA VAL A 376 17.33 10.68 0.53
C VAL A 376 16.41 11.32 1.54
N ALA A 377 15.15 10.91 1.56
CA ALA A 377 14.15 11.49 2.44
C ALA A 377 13.23 10.44 3.05
N VAL A 378 12.62 10.78 4.18
CA VAL A 378 11.44 10.14 4.72
C VAL A 378 10.24 11.01 4.38
N ILE A 379 9.20 10.43 3.81
CA ILE A 379 7.94 11.12 3.54
C ILE A 379 6.81 10.19 3.96
N PRO A 380 6.06 10.51 5.02
CA PRO A 380 4.92 9.70 5.45
C PRO A 380 3.86 9.59 4.36
N THR A 381 3.39 8.37 4.11
CA THR A 381 2.27 8.17 3.18
C THR A 381 0.94 8.53 3.83
N ASN A 382 0.02 9.02 3.02
CA ASN A 382 -1.37 9.28 3.43
C ASN A 382 -2.31 8.88 2.31
N GLU A 383 -2.61 7.58 2.27
CA GLU A 383 -3.44 6.99 1.21
C GLU A 383 -4.90 7.50 1.30
N GLU A 384 -5.41 7.69 2.49
CA GLU A 384 -6.77 8.20 2.67
C GLU A 384 -6.91 9.65 2.16
N LEU A 385 -5.92 10.49 2.39
CA LEU A 385 -5.88 11.84 1.82
C LEU A 385 -5.74 11.81 0.30
N ALA A 386 -4.93 10.90 -0.24
CA ALA A 386 -4.81 10.73 -1.68
C ALA A 386 -6.14 10.34 -2.32
N ILE A 387 -6.87 9.37 -1.71
CA ILE A 387 -8.20 8.96 -2.15
C ILE A 387 -9.19 10.13 -2.05
N CYS A 388 -9.14 10.92 -0.96
CA CYS A 388 -9.97 12.10 -0.80
C CYS A 388 -9.73 13.11 -1.93
N ARG A 389 -8.48 13.45 -2.23
CA ARG A 389 -8.11 14.39 -3.30
C ARG A 389 -8.58 13.92 -4.68
N ASP A 390 -8.37 12.64 -5.00
CA ASP A 390 -8.83 12.05 -6.26
C ASP A 390 -10.36 12.05 -6.36
N THR A 391 -11.04 11.75 -5.26
CA THR A 391 -12.52 11.82 -5.18
C THR A 391 -13.01 13.21 -5.47
N VAL A 392 -12.47 14.23 -4.81
CA VAL A 392 -12.85 15.63 -5.02
C VAL A 392 -12.60 16.10 -6.46
N ALA A 393 -11.47 15.68 -7.05
CA ALA A 393 -11.12 16.06 -8.42
C ALA A 393 -12.11 15.54 -9.47
N LEU A 394 -12.79 14.42 -9.18
CA LEU A 394 -13.74 13.79 -10.10
C LEU A 394 -15.21 14.21 -9.87
N VAL A 395 -15.56 14.67 -8.65
CA VAL A 395 -16.97 15.02 -8.32
C VAL A 395 -17.25 16.52 -8.29
N LYS A 396 -16.22 17.36 -8.32
CA LYS A 396 -16.33 18.82 -8.55
C LYS A 396 -16.44 19.13 -10.04
#